data_9dd8524d972be0724a9cc384c4aae559
#
_entry.id   9dd8524d972be0724a9cc384c4aae559
#
_cell.length_a   1.000
_cell.length_b   1.000
_cell.length_c   1.000
_cell.angle_alpha   90.00
_cell.angle_beta   90.00
_cell.angle_gamma   90.00
#
_symmetry.space_group_name_H-M   'P 1'
#
loop_
_entity.id
_entity.type
_entity.pdbx_description
1 polymer ?
#
loop_
_entity_poly.entity_id
_entity_poly.type
_entity_poly.pdbx_seq_one_letter_code
_entity_poly.pdbx_strand_id
1 'polypeptide(L)'
;MKNIAPPQSTSHRTRILESLETCLDAKSFRDITLTDIAAAAHISRRTFYEHFANKDECLLALSEETSAHIMKAILTSFSGADSWEDKVEKISHAYLQEIQKKTVLMRALYIELGALGLEGQQLRRKIADIFADFLCNQVKMHILKGDSLREISHDVGVILVSGINQLILNRLLDDNKARLTDLTSTAVQIIHSVSKI
;
A
#
# COMPACT_ATOMS: atom_id res chain seq x y z
N MET A 1 -31.61 26.18 14.40
CA MET A 1 -31.59 24.73 14.24
C MET A 1 -30.55 24.41 13.17
N LYS A 2 -29.38 23.87 13.57
CA LYS A 2 -28.32 23.46 12.62
C LYS A 2 -28.73 22.11 11.99
N ASN A 3 -28.93 22.11 10.68
CA ASN A 3 -29.18 20.94 9.88
C ASN A 3 -27.89 20.13 9.85
N ILE A 4 -27.79 19.09 10.68
CA ILE A 4 -26.69 18.10 10.63
C ILE A 4 -27.05 17.18 9.47
N ALA A 5 -26.31 17.29 8.36
CA ALA A 5 -26.42 16.35 7.26
C ALA A 5 -26.21 14.90 7.82
N PRO A 6 -27.01 13.91 7.38
CA PRO A 6 -26.81 12.54 7.82
C PRO A 6 -25.44 12.06 7.41
N PRO A 7 -24.78 11.18 8.20
CA PRO A 7 -23.48 10.61 7.83
C PRO A 7 -23.62 9.95 6.46
N GLN A 8 -22.68 10.25 5.55
CA GLN A 8 -22.64 9.63 4.23
C GLN A 8 -22.66 8.11 4.43
N SER A 9 -23.70 7.44 3.92
CA SER A 9 -23.80 5.99 4.00
C SER A 9 -22.61 5.40 3.25
N THR A 10 -21.68 4.80 3.99
CA THR A 10 -20.56 4.05 3.41
C THR A 10 -21.11 3.08 2.38
N SER A 11 -20.57 3.09 1.15
CA SER A 11 -21.06 2.21 0.09
C SER A 11 -20.94 0.74 0.49
N HIS A 12 -21.80 -0.13 -0.04
CA HIS A 12 -21.70 -1.57 0.23
C HIS A 12 -20.32 -2.10 -0.13
N ARG A 13 -19.73 -1.63 -1.23
CA ARG A 13 -18.40 -2.01 -1.66
C ARG A 13 -17.34 -1.69 -0.60
N THR A 14 -17.33 -0.49 -0.05
CA THR A 14 -16.39 -0.09 1.02
C THR A 14 -16.58 -0.95 2.27
N ARG A 15 -17.82 -1.17 2.69
CA ARG A 15 -18.12 -2.04 3.85
C ARG A 15 -17.66 -3.48 3.65
N ILE A 16 -17.75 -4.03 2.44
CA ILE A 16 -17.23 -5.36 2.11
C ILE A 16 -15.71 -5.41 2.26
N LEU A 17 -14.99 -4.40 1.76
CA LEU A 17 -13.53 -4.32 1.88
C LEU A 17 -13.07 -4.19 3.33
N GLU A 18 -13.70 -3.30 4.12
CA GLU A 18 -13.45 -3.14 5.55
C GLU A 18 -13.74 -4.44 6.33
N SER A 19 -14.78 -5.17 5.92
CA SER A 19 -15.14 -6.45 6.53
C SER A 19 -14.15 -7.56 6.20
N LEU A 20 -13.61 -7.60 4.98
CA LEU A 20 -12.53 -8.53 4.64
C LEU A 20 -11.28 -8.21 5.46
N GLU A 21 -10.91 -6.94 5.62
CA GLU A 21 -9.81 -6.53 6.50
C GLU A 21 -10.03 -7.03 7.93
N THR A 22 -11.22 -6.83 8.50
CA THR A 22 -11.58 -7.31 9.84
C THR A 22 -11.51 -8.84 9.94
N CYS A 23 -11.94 -9.57 8.91
CA CYS A 23 -11.84 -11.03 8.90
C CYS A 23 -10.38 -11.51 8.89
N LEU A 24 -9.48 -10.79 8.21
CA LEU A 24 -8.04 -11.10 8.16
C LEU A 24 -7.35 -10.96 9.52
N ASP A 25 -7.87 -10.13 10.42
CA ASP A 25 -7.35 -10.03 11.79
C ASP A 25 -7.62 -11.30 12.61
N ALA A 26 -8.66 -12.04 12.26
CA ALA A 26 -9.11 -13.22 13.03
C ALA A 26 -8.74 -14.56 12.38
N LYS A 27 -8.61 -14.61 11.05
CA LYS A 27 -8.43 -15.86 10.28
C LYS A 27 -7.45 -15.67 9.14
N SER A 28 -6.83 -16.78 8.68
CA SER A 28 -6.09 -16.76 7.41
C SER A 28 -7.06 -16.52 6.24
N PHE A 29 -6.60 -15.90 5.16
CA PHE A 29 -7.44 -15.66 3.98
C PHE A 29 -8.07 -16.94 3.42
N ARG A 30 -7.35 -18.07 3.49
CA ARG A 30 -7.85 -19.38 3.03
C ARG A 30 -9.09 -19.82 3.79
N ASP A 31 -9.14 -19.56 5.09
CA ASP A 31 -10.23 -19.97 5.99
C ASP A 31 -11.42 -18.98 5.99
N ILE A 32 -11.22 -17.79 5.41
CA ILE A 32 -12.30 -16.81 5.26
C ILE A 32 -13.25 -17.27 4.15
N THR A 33 -14.53 -17.30 4.46
CA THR A 33 -15.61 -17.60 3.52
C THR A 33 -16.36 -16.33 3.11
N LEU A 34 -17.10 -16.38 1.99
CA LEU A 34 -18.03 -15.31 1.60
C LEU A 34 -19.09 -15.04 2.68
N THR A 35 -19.48 -16.06 3.42
CA THR A 35 -20.45 -15.92 4.51
C THR A 35 -19.85 -15.11 5.66
N ASP A 36 -18.58 -15.31 5.99
CA ASP A 36 -17.90 -14.52 7.02
C ASP A 36 -17.86 -13.03 6.62
N ILE A 37 -17.46 -12.72 5.37
CA ILE A 37 -17.39 -11.35 4.87
C ILE A 37 -18.78 -10.70 4.83
N ALA A 38 -19.79 -11.41 4.31
CA ALA A 38 -21.14 -10.88 4.21
C ALA A 38 -21.76 -10.62 5.59
N ALA A 39 -21.52 -11.52 6.56
CA ALA A 39 -21.98 -11.36 7.94
C ALA A 39 -21.29 -10.13 8.60
N ALA A 40 -19.97 -9.99 8.48
CA ALA A 40 -19.23 -8.85 9.01
C ALA A 40 -19.68 -7.53 8.36
N ALA A 41 -19.97 -7.54 7.05
CA ALA A 41 -20.46 -6.36 6.32
C ALA A 41 -21.95 -6.05 6.57
N HIS A 42 -22.67 -6.91 7.29
CA HIS A 42 -24.12 -6.82 7.48
C HIS A 42 -24.90 -6.72 6.16
N ILE A 43 -24.55 -7.58 5.20
CA ILE A 43 -25.19 -7.67 3.88
C ILE A 43 -25.59 -9.11 3.54
N SER A 44 -26.43 -9.26 2.51
CA SER A 44 -26.72 -10.59 1.95
C SER A 44 -25.56 -11.07 1.06
N ARG A 45 -25.46 -12.41 0.86
CA ARG A 45 -24.55 -12.98 -0.15
C ARG A 45 -24.86 -12.46 -1.55
N ARG A 46 -26.13 -12.19 -1.88
CA ARG A 46 -26.53 -11.60 -3.15
C ARG A 46 -25.90 -10.22 -3.31
N THR A 47 -25.98 -9.36 -2.29
CA THR A 47 -25.36 -8.02 -2.31
C THR A 47 -23.85 -8.11 -2.46
N PHE A 48 -23.18 -9.12 -1.86
CA PHE A 48 -21.76 -9.35 -2.10
C PHE A 48 -21.48 -9.59 -3.59
N TYR A 49 -22.24 -10.49 -4.24
CA TYR A 49 -22.07 -10.82 -5.66
C TYR A 49 -22.43 -9.68 -6.62
N GLU A 50 -23.16 -8.66 -6.18
CA GLU A 50 -23.39 -7.42 -6.94
C GLU A 50 -22.11 -6.55 -7.05
N HIS A 51 -21.10 -6.81 -6.18
CA HIS A 51 -19.84 -6.03 -6.12
C HIS A 51 -18.60 -6.83 -6.47
N PHE A 52 -18.56 -8.12 -6.15
CA PHE A 52 -17.40 -8.99 -6.35
C PHE A 52 -17.84 -10.39 -6.76
N ALA A 53 -17.23 -10.96 -7.80
CA ALA A 53 -17.54 -12.32 -8.25
C ALA A 53 -17.11 -13.40 -7.24
N ASN A 54 -16.05 -13.12 -6.45
CA ASN A 54 -15.51 -14.04 -5.44
C ASN A 54 -14.67 -13.28 -4.41
N LYS A 55 -14.16 -14.00 -3.40
CA LYS A 55 -13.31 -13.39 -2.36
C LYS A 55 -11.94 -12.95 -2.87
N ASP A 56 -11.45 -13.58 -3.93
CA ASP A 56 -10.15 -13.28 -4.52
C ASP A 56 -10.20 -11.90 -5.21
N GLU A 57 -11.27 -11.61 -5.97
CA GLU A 57 -11.52 -10.29 -6.54
C GLU A 57 -11.66 -9.22 -5.44
N CYS A 58 -12.32 -9.56 -4.34
CA CYS A 58 -12.43 -8.67 -3.18
C CYS A 58 -11.03 -8.38 -2.57
N LEU A 59 -10.14 -9.38 -2.48
CA LEU A 59 -8.78 -9.20 -1.99
C LEU A 59 -7.93 -8.34 -2.94
N LEU A 60 -8.06 -8.55 -4.25
CA LEU A 60 -7.40 -7.70 -5.24
C LEU A 60 -7.83 -6.24 -5.09
N ALA A 61 -9.14 -5.99 -4.95
CA ALA A 61 -9.68 -4.65 -4.76
C ALA A 61 -9.22 -4.02 -3.42
N LEU A 62 -9.16 -4.78 -2.34
CA LEU A 62 -8.63 -4.33 -1.06
C LEU A 62 -7.14 -3.94 -1.17
N SER A 63 -6.37 -4.69 -1.95
CA SER A 63 -4.95 -4.40 -2.20
C SER A 63 -4.77 -3.09 -2.98
N GLU A 64 -5.59 -2.85 -4.00
CA GLU A 64 -5.57 -1.59 -4.76
C GLU A 64 -5.94 -0.40 -3.86
N GLU A 65 -6.99 -0.52 -3.06
CA GLU A 65 -7.44 0.55 -2.16
C GLU A 65 -6.41 0.86 -1.07
N THR A 66 -5.80 -0.20 -0.50
CA THR A 66 -4.71 -0.04 0.49
C THR A 66 -3.50 0.67 -0.13
N SER A 67 -3.10 0.29 -1.34
CA SER A 67 -1.99 0.93 -2.05
C SER A 67 -2.27 2.40 -2.39
N ALA A 68 -3.50 2.72 -2.79
CA ALA A 68 -3.93 4.10 -3.05
C ALA A 68 -3.94 4.93 -1.76
N HIS A 69 -4.35 4.33 -0.62
CA HIS A 69 -4.31 4.99 0.68
C HIS A 69 -2.86 5.32 1.10
N ILE A 70 -1.94 4.37 0.96
CA ILE A 70 -0.51 4.58 1.23
C ILE A 70 0.04 5.69 0.34
N MET A 71 -0.24 5.68 -0.96
CA MET A 71 0.21 6.73 -1.88
C MET A 71 -0.33 8.10 -1.47
N LYS A 72 -1.59 8.20 -1.08
CA LYS A 72 -2.18 9.45 -0.58
C LYS A 72 -1.45 9.97 0.66
N ALA A 73 -1.11 9.10 1.61
CA ALA A 73 -0.36 9.49 2.80
C ALA A 73 1.05 9.99 2.44
N ILE A 74 1.73 9.33 1.51
CA ILE A 74 3.01 9.79 0.98
C ILE A 74 2.88 11.19 0.38
N LEU A 75 1.91 11.39 -0.52
CA LEU A 75 1.70 12.67 -1.20
C LEU A 75 1.40 13.82 -0.22
N THR A 76 0.86 13.54 0.95
CA THR A 76 0.59 14.54 2.00
C THR A 76 1.72 14.72 3.00
N SER A 77 2.76 13.88 2.95
CA SER A 77 3.87 13.92 3.91
C SER A 77 4.93 14.99 3.61
N PHE A 78 5.00 15.50 2.40
CA PHE A 78 6.02 16.45 1.94
C PHE A 78 5.41 17.65 1.20
N SER A 79 6.21 18.69 1.01
CA SER A 79 5.85 19.88 0.24
C SER A 79 6.76 20.08 -0.97
N GLY A 80 6.36 20.98 -1.86
CA GLY A 80 7.17 21.37 -3.01
C GLY A 80 8.44 22.15 -2.63
N ALA A 81 8.52 22.68 -1.40
CA ALA A 81 9.65 23.46 -0.90
C ALA A 81 10.70 22.61 -0.16
N ASP A 82 10.41 21.32 0.11
CA ASP A 82 11.37 20.44 0.78
C ASP A 82 12.64 20.23 -0.06
N SER A 83 13.80 20.13 0.59
CA SER A 83 15.03 19.63 -0.02
C SER A 83 14.84 18.18 -0.49
N TRP A 84 15.73 17.69 -1.37
CA TRP A 84 15.68 16.28 -1.78
C TRP A 84 15.87 15.34 -0.59
N GLU A 85 16.78 15.67 0.33
CA GLU A 85 17.05 14.93 1.54
C GLU A 85 15.79 14.80 2.42
N ASP A 86 15.18 15.92 2.76
CA ASP A 86 13.98 15.97 3.59
C ASP A 86 12.83 15.21 2.94
N LYS A 87 12.68 15.36 1.62
CA LYS A 87 11.61 14.70 0.87
C LYS A 87 11.78 13.20 0.88
N VAL A 88 12.98 12.67 0.62
CA VAL A 88 13.24 11.22 0.65
C VAL A 88 12.97 10.65 2.03
N GLU A 89 13.37 11.35 3.09
CA GLU A 89 13.10 10.93 4.46
C GLU A 89 11.58 10.88 4.75
N LYS A 90 10.86 11.95 4.41
CA LYS A 90 9.40 12.04 4.61
C LYS A 90 8.64 10.97 3.83
N ILE A 91 8.98 10.76 2.55
CA ILE A 91 8.37 9.73 1.70
C ILE A 91 8.61 8.34 2.30
N SER A 92 9.87 8.03 2.64
CA SER A 92 10.25 6.73 3.19
C SER A 92 9.58 6.47 4.52
N HIS A 93 9.57 7.46 5.41
CA HIS A 93 8.93 7.35 6.71
C HIS A 93 7.41 7.17 6.58
N ALA A 94 6.73 8.00 5.77
CA ALA A 94 5.28 7.90 5.56
C ALA A 94 4.88 6.55 4.98
N TYR A 95 5.62 6.03 4.00
CA TYR A 95 5.40 4.70 3.43
C TYR A 95 5.44 3.61 4.49
N LEU A 96 6.52 3.55 5.26
CA LEU A 96 6.73 2.54 6.29
C LEU A 96 5.72 2.69 7.45
N GLN A 97 5.38 3.93 7.81
CA GLN A 97 4.41 4.22 8.87
C GLN A 97 3.01 3.74 8.51
N GLU A 98 2.56 3.94 7.26
CA GLU A 98 1.24 3.46 6.83
C GLU A 98 1.16 1.93 6.82
N ILE A 99 2.21 1.25 6.38
CA ILE A 99 2.28 -0.21 6.44
C ILE A 99 2.30 -0.70 7.90
N GLN A 100 3.03 -0.01 8.78
CA GLN A 100 3.10 -0.34 10.21
C GLN A 100 1.74 -0.26 10.92
N LYS A 101 0.85 0.63 10.52
CA LYS A 101 -0.49 0.76 11.09
C LYS A 101 -1.37 -0.49 10.87
N LYS A 102 -1.08 -1.27 9.83
CA LYS A 102 -1.89 -2.41 9.37
C LYS A 102 -1.04 -3.65 9.08
N THR A 103 -0.16 -4.03 10.01
CA THR A 103 0.81 -5.12 9.79
C THR A 103 0.17 -6.46 9.45
N VAL A 104 -0.97 -6.81 10.07
CA VAL A 104 -1.69 -8.06 9.79
C VAL A 104 -2.23 -8.05 8.36
N LEU A 105 -2.93 -6.97 7.97
CA LEU A 105 -3.41 -6.80 6.59
C LEU A 105 -2.27 -6.87 5.59
N MET A 106 -1.21 -6.09 5.80
CA MET A 106 -0.09 -6.02 4.86
C MET A 106 0.61 -7.36 4.70
N ARG A 107 0.81 -8.09 5.81
CA ARG A 107 1.34 -9.47 5.73
C ARG A 107 0.45 -10.36 4.89
N ALA A 108 -0.87 -10.33 5.11
CA ALA A 108 -1.82 -11.11 4.32
C ALA A 108 -1.75 -10.74 2.83
N LEU A 109 -1.76 -9.44 2.49
CA LEU A 109 -1.68 -8.99 1.10
C LEU A 109 -0.36 -9.43 0.42
N TYR A 110 0.79 -9.28 1.09
CA TYR A 110 2.07 -9.72 0.51
C TYR A 110 2.14 -11.23 0.23
N ILE A 111 1.52 -12.05 1.09
CA ILE A 111 1.52 -13.51 0.93
C ILE A 111 0.48 -13.93 -0.10
N GLU A 112 -0.78 -13.51 0.08
CA GLU A 112 -1.92 -14.06 -0.65
C GLU A 112 -1.96 -13.58 -2.11
N LEU A 113 -1.53 -12.33 -2.42
CA LEU A 113 -1.42 -11.89 -3.80
C LEU A 113 -0.48 -12.79 -4.62
N GLY A 114 0.60 -13.30 -3.99
CA GLY A 114 1.48 -14.26 -4.62
C GLY A 114 0.80 -15.60 -4.94
N ALA A 115 -0.19 -15.99 -4.13
CA ALA A 115 -0.92 -17.24 -4.25
C ALA A 115 -2.11 -17.18 -5.23
N LEU A 116 -2.57 -15.98 -5.61
CA LEU A 116 -3.66 -15.78 -6.59
C LEU A 116 -3.24 -15.96 -8.05
N GLY A 117 -2.07 -16.56 -8.31
CA GLY A 117 -1.60 -16.84 -9.67
C GLY A 117 -1.32 -15.58 -10.49
N LEU A 118 -1.71 -15.60 -11.77
CA LEU A 118 -1.35 -14.53 -12.71
C LEU A 118 -1.98 -13.17 -12.34
N GLU A 119 -3.23 -13.15 -11.92
CA GLU A 119 -3.95 -11.90 -11.56
C GLU A 119 -3.29 -11.20 -10.36
N GLY A 120 -2.94 -11.96 -9.33
CA GLY A 120 -2.23 -11.42 -8.18
C GLY A 120 -0.84 -10.89 -8.54
N GLN A 121 -0.10 -11.59 -9.42
CA GLN A 121 1.21 -11.14 -9.90
C GLN A 121 1.10 -9.88 -10.76
N GLN A 122 0.09 -9.78 -11.61
CA GLN A 122 -0.17 -8.58 -12.42
C GLN A 122 -0.50 -7.38 -11.52
N LEU A 123 -1.30 -7.57 -10.47
CA LEU A 123 -1.60 -6.50 -9.53
C LEU A 123 -0.35 -6.08 -8.74
N ARG A 124 0.46 -7.02 -8.25
CA ARG A 124 1.73 -6.70 -7.57
C ARG A 124 2.65 -5.87 -8.46
N ARG A 125 2.79 -6.26 -9.73
CA ARG A 125 3.56 -5.50 -10.71
C ARG A 125 2.99 -4.09 -10.89
N LYS A 126 1.69 -3.96 -11.16
CA LYS A 126 1.02 -2.66 -11.30
C LYS A 126 1.26 -1.73 -10.12
N ILE A 127 1.15 -2.27 -8.90
CA ILE A 127 1.41 -1.50 -7.68
C ILE A 127 2.88 -1.06 -7.62
N ALA A 128 3.82 -1.96 -7.89
CA ALA A 128 5.25 -1.63 -7.88
C ALA A 128 5.58 -0.56 -8.94
N ASP A 129 5.01 -0.65 -10.13
CA ASP A 129 5.18 0.33 -11.22
C ASP A 129 4.67 1.72 -10.80
N ILE A 130 3.51 1.81 -10.14
CA ILE A 130 2.95 3.08 -9.63
C ILE A 130 3.91 3.77 -8.64
N PHE A 131 4.46 3.03 -7.68
CA PHE A 131 5.40 3.59 -6.69
C PHE A 131 6.77 3.91 -7.32
N ALA A 132 7.24 3.11 -8.28
CA ALA A 132 8.46 3.37 -9.03
C ALA A 132 8.34 4.64 -9.88
N ASP A 133 7.26 4.79 -10.64
CA ASP A 133 6.97 5.99 -11.43
C ASP A 133 6.89 7.24 -10.56
N PHE A 134 6.23 7.11 -9.39
CA PHE A 134 6.19 8.21 -8.43
C PHE A 134 7.61 8.64 -8.01
N LEU A 135 8.47 7.69 -7.60
CA LEU A 135 9.84 8.00 -7.17
C LEU A 135 10.66 8.62 -8.31
N CYS A 136 10.62 8.03 -9.51
CA CYS A 136 11.30 8.56 -10.70
C CYS A 136 10.86 10.00 -11.01
N ASN A 137 9.55 10.27 -10.94
CA ASN A 137 9.02 11.61 -11.15
C ASN A 137 9.48 12.61 -10.07
N GLN A 138 9.60 12.20 -8.78
CA GLN A 138 10.15 13.08 -7.76
C GLN A 138 11.61 13.47 -8.05
N VAL A 139 12.45 12.52 -8.46
CA VAL A 139 13.84 12.80 -8.88
C VAL A 139 13.87 13.79 -10.06
N LYS A 140 13.09 13.55 -11.12
CA LYS A 140 13.00 14.45 -12.29
C LYS A 140 12.59 15.86 -11.90
N MET A 141 11.60 16.01 -11.02
CA MET A 141 11.15 17.32 -10.54
C MET A 141 12.25 18.07 -9.79
N HIS A 142 13.10 17.39 -9.02
CA HIS A 142 14.23 18.01 -8.33
C HIS A 142 15.36 18.39 -9.29
N ILE A 143 15.67 17.56 -10.27
CA ILE A 143 16.62 17.91 -11.36
C ILE A 143 16.16 19.17 -12.09
N LEU A 144 14.87 19.29 -12.42
CA LEU A 144 14.31 20.48 -13.09
C LEU A 144 14.38 21.75 -12.23
N LYS A 145 14.47 21.61 -10.90
CA LYS A 145 14.69 22.74 -9.98
C LYS A 145 16.17 23.14 -9.85
N GLY A 146 17.07 22.37 -10.45
CA GLY A 146 18.51 22.64 -10.40
C GLY A 146 19.28 21.82 -9.38
N ASP A 147 18.65 20.84 -8.72
CA ASP A 147 19.35 19.94 -7.81
C ASP A 147 20.32 19.04 -8.57
N SER A 148 21.53 18.83 -8.01
CA SER A 148 22.56 17.97 -8.60
C SER A 148 22.26 16.50 -8.33
N LEU A 149 21.30 15.95 -9.08
CA LEU A 149 20.85 14.57 -8.97
C LEU A 149 21.04 13.84 -10.30
N ARG A 150 21.17 12.51 -10.19
CA ARG A 150 21.16 11.58 -11.31
C ARG A 150 19.74 11.10 -11.56
N GLU A 151 19.30 11.13 -12.81
CA GLU A 151 18.03 10.50 -13.21
C GLU A 151 18.10 8.98 -12.96
N ILE A 152 17.06 8.42 -12.40
CA ILE A 152 16.90 6.97 -12.20
C ILE A 152 15.95 6.40 -13.23
N SER A 153 16.29 5.25 -13.80
CA SER A 153 15.39 4.54 -14.73
C SER A 153 14.21 3.92 -13.98
N HIS A 154 13.11 3.66 -14.71
CA HIS A 154 11.96 2.95 -14.16
C HIS A 154 12.35 1.61 -13.53
N ASP A 155 13.21 0.82 -14.19
CA ASP A 155 13.66 -0.47 -13.66
C ASP A 155 14.40 -0.34 -12.33
N VAL A 156 15.22 0.70 -12.16
CA VAL A 156 15.86 1.00 -10.86
C VAL A 156 14.79 1.35 -9.82
N GLY A 157 13.78 2.14 -10.18
CA GLY A 157 12.64 2.42 -9.32
C GLY A 157 11.92 1.15 -8.86
N VAL A 158 11.65 0.23 -9.79
CA VAL A 158 11.01 -1.08 -9.47
C VAL A 158 11.88 -1.91 -8.55
N ILE A 159 13.21 -1.95 -8.77
CA ILE A 159 14.16 -2.67 -7.89
C ILE A 159 14.12 -2.09 -6.46
N LEU A 160 14.13 -0.76 -6.32
CA LEU A 160 14.07 -0.07 -5.03
C LEU A 160 12.77 -0.42 -4.27
N VAL A 161 11.63 -0.24 -4.93
CA VAL A 161 10.31 -0.52 -4.33
C VAL A 161 10.19 -1.99 -3.95
N SER A 162 10.58 -2.90 -4.85
CA SER A 162 10.49 -4.34 -4.62
C SER A 162 11.46 -4.80 -3.51
N GLY A 163 12.67 -4.24 -3.46
CA GLY A 163 13.65 -4.54 -2.43
C GLY A 163 13.18 -4.13 -1.03
N ILE A 164 12.63 -2.92 -0.90
CA ILE A 164 12.05 -2.45 0.38
C ILE A 164 10.85 -3.31 0.77
N ASN A 165 9.96 -3.65 -0.19
CA ASN A 165 8.83 -4.53 0.09
C ASN A 165 9.26 -5.92 0.57
N GLN A 166 10.35 -6.46 0.04
CA GLN A 166 10.91 -7.73 0.50
C GLN A 166 11.44 -7.62 1.94
N LEU A 167 12.12 -6.53 2.29
CA LEU A 167 12.57 -6.31 3.67
C LEU A 167 11.39 -6.15 4.64
N ILE A 168 10.34 -5.44 4.22
CA ILE A 168 9.10 -5.32 5.01
C ILE A 168 8.49 -6.70 5.25
N LEU A 169 8.32 -7.50 4.19
CA LEU A 169 7.77 -8.85 4.29
C LEU A 169 8.59 -9.73 5.25
N ASN A 170 9.91 -9.71 5.13
CA ASN A 170 10.77 -10.46 6.03
C ASN A 170 10.53 -10.07 7.50
N ARG A 171 10.46 -8.76 7.80
CA ARG A 171 10.15 -8.28 9.16
C ARG A 171 8.77 -8.72 9.65
N LEU A 172 7.75 -8.69 8.78
CA LEU A 172 6.40 -9.13 9.11
C LEU A 172 6.27 -10.64 9.29
N LEU A 173 7.17 -11.43 8.69
CA LEU A 173 7.22 -12.88 8.89
C LEU A 173 7.92 -13.24 10.20
N ASP A 174 8.95 -12.50 10.58
CA ASP A 174 9.70 -12.74 11.83
C ASP A 174 8.91 -12.29 13.06
N ASP A 175 8.29 -11.12 13.00
CA ASP A 175 7.48 -10.55 14.09
C ASP A 175 6.40 -9.59 13.54
N ASN A 176 5.13 -9.88 13.80
CA ASN A 176 4.01 -9.00 13.42
C ASN A 176 4.06 -7.62 14.12
N LYS A 177 4.86 -7.46 15.18
CA LYS A 177 5.06 -6.20 15.91
C LYS A 177 6.36 -5.50 15.53
N ALA A 178 7.06 -5.98 14.48
CA ALA A 178 8.30 -5.38 14.04
C ALA A 178 8.13 -3.87 13.75
N ARG A 179 9.11 -3.08 14.17
CA ARG A 179 9.15 -1.64 13.89
C ARG A 179 9.62 -1.44 12.45
N LEU A 180 8.67 -1.31 11.53
CA LEU A 180 8.98 -1.11 10.10
C LEU A 180 9.61 0.25 9.85
N THR A 181 9.29 1.26 10.65
CA THR A 181 9.90 2.59 10.55
C THR A 181 11.41 2.59 10.81
N ASP A 182 11.97 1.55 11.43
CA ASP A 182 13.43 1.39 11.56
C ASP A 182 14.11 1.14 10.20
N LEU A 183 13.36 0.76 9.15
CA LEU A 183 13.84 0.65 7.79
C LEU A 183 13.95 2.01 7.06
N THR A 184 13.49 3.12 7.66
CA THR A 184 13.53 4.46 7.03
C THR A 184 14.95 4.82 6.61
N SER A 185 15.93 4.66 7.50
CA SER A 185 17.34 4.97 7.19
C SER A 185 17.88 4.12 6.03
N THR A 186 17.53 2.84 5.97
CA THR A 186 17.92 1.95 4.87
C THR A 186 17.28 2.40 3.54
N ALA A 187 15.99 2.74 3.55
CA ALA A 187 15.29 3.24 2.36
C ALA A 187 15.92 4.54 1.86
N VAL A 188 16.18 5.49 2.76
CA VAL A 188 16.84 6.77 2.45
C VAL A 188 18.23 6.53 1.85
N GLN A 189 19.05 5.69 2.50
CA GLN A 189 20.41 5.38 2.03
C GLN A 189 20.39 4.80 0.61
N ILE A 190 19.51 3.85 0.33
CA ILE A 190 19.44 3.20 -0.99
C ILE A 190 18.97 4.20 -2.05
N ILE A 191 17.93 5.00 -1.78
CA ILE A 191 17.44 6.00 -2.73
C ILE A 191 18.54 7.03 -3.02
N HIS A 192 19.26 7.52 -2.02
CA HIS A 192 20.38 8.45 -2.21
C HIS A 192 21.53 7.84 -3.00
N SER A 193 21.85 6.56 -2.78
CA SER A 193 22.97 5.89 -3.49
C SER A 193 22.77 5.81 -5.00
N VAL A 194 21.52 5.83 -5.48
CA VAL A 194 21.21 5.77 -6.91
C VAL A 194 20.84 7.13 -7.51
N SER A 195 20.42 8.12 -6.69
CA SER A 195 19.95 9.42 -7.17
C SER A 195 20.97 10.56 -6.99
N LYS A 196 21.93 10.46 -6.07
CA LYS A 196 22.98 11.46 -5.90
C LYS A 196 24.14 11.25 -6.88
N ILE A 197 24.74 12.37 -7.33
CA ILE A 197 25.95 12.39 -8.16
C ILE A 197 27.19 12.38 -7.27
#